data_7fd859f824b1252523115942d337a8e0
#
_entry.id   7fd859f824b1252523115942d337a8e0
#
_cell.length_a   1.000
_cell.length_b   1.000
_cell.length_c   1.000
_cell.angle_alpha   90.00
_cell.angle_beta   90.00
_cell.angle_gamma   90.00
#
_symmetry.space_group_name_H-M   'P 1'
#
loop_
_entity.id
_entity.type
_entity.pdbx_description
1 polymer ?
#
loop_
_entity_poly.entity_id
_entity_poly.type
_entity_poly.pdbx_seq_one_letter_code
_entity_poly.pdbx_strand_id
1 'polypeptide(L)'
;MQVKDIMTEPLTIDKSERVGHALDLMEKNDQRRLLVTNKDKMGGIITTRQIARVLGTRKSLGMPASSLHVASATMDAIIKVLPDMDVDDAMILLQKTSVLVAVDGEKILGWVRPREILAAVNVRGIASDAMRYPLTANPNDRLVHARRMMLDRDVGRIPVVEGGRLVGIITERDVAKSLRAFRDLNDTASKQYARIYNILVSDVMTHDVRYVYADTPLDEVKSIILTENRGGLPVLNRREEVVGMITRRSILDFLVRTR
;
A
#
# COMPACT_ATOMS: atom_id res chain seq x y z
N MET A 1 -19.42 -4.41 18.27
CA MET A 1 -19.20 -5.07 16.96
C MET A 1 -17.89 -5.82 17.04
N GLN A 2 -17.84 -7.04 16.53
CA GLN A 2 -16.69 -7.93 16.67
C GLN A 2 -15.95 -8.11 15.32
N VAL A 3 -14.70 -8.58 15.38
CA VAL A 3 -13.86 -8.84 14.20
C VAL A 3 -14.55 -9.78 13.22
N LYS A 4 -15.23 -10.83 13.69
CA LYS A 4 -15.97 -11.77 12.85
C LYS A 4 -17.07 -11.15 12.00
N ASP A 5 -17.62 -10.01 12.45
CA ASP A 5 -18.71 -9.32 11.76
C ASP A 5 -18.23 -8.54 10.53
N ILE A 6 -16.91 -8.23 10.47
CA ILE A 6 -16.31 -7.39 9.43
C ILE A 6 -15.15 -8.02 8.69
N MET A 7 -14.60 -9.14 9.19
CA MET A 7 -13.47 -9.80 8.54
C MET A 7 -13.86 -10.29 7.14
N THR A 8 -12.88 -10.34 6.26
CA THR A 8 -13.01 -10.84 4.90
C THR A 8 -12.03 -11.99 4.65
N GLU A 9 -12.30 -12.81 3.64
CA GLU A 9 -11.40 -13.88 3.26
C GLU A 9 -10.08 -13.32 2.72
N PRO A 10 -8.91 -13.76 3.20
CA PRO A 10 -7.63 -13.32 2.71
C PRO A 10 -7.32 -13.97 1.36
N LEU A 11 -6.80 -13.17 0.42
CA LEU A 11 -6.17 -13.73 -0.76
C LEU A 11 -4.81 -14.29 -0.37
N THR A 12 -4.61 -15.59 -0.63
CA THR A 12 -3.42 -16.33 -0.21
C THR A 12 -2.46 -16.61 -1.37
N ILE A 13 -1.21 -16.87 -1.04
CA ILE A 13 -0.19 -17.36 -1.97
C ILE A 13 0.81 -18.23 -1.21
N ASP A 14 1.27 -19.35 -1.81
CA ASP A 14 2.30 -20.17 -1.20
C ASP A 14 3.69 -19.48 -1.28
N LYS A 15 4.50 -19.69 -0.24
CA LYS A 15 5.85 -19.08 -0.15
C LYS A 15 6.81 -19.51 -1.26
N SER A 16 6.57 -20.67 -1.88
CA SER A 16 7.37 -21.22 -2.98
C SER A 16 7.04 -20.58 -4.33
N GLU A 17 5.91 -19.91 -4.43
CA GLU A 17 5.50 -19.19 -5.63
C GLU A 17 6.46 -18.04 -6.00
N ARG A 18 6.36 -17.54 -7.22
CA ARG A 18 7.21 -16.47 -7.73
C ARG A 18 6.66 -15.09 -7.39
N VAL A 19 7.56 -14.13 -7.15
CA VAL A 19 7.21 -12.73 -6.90
C VAL A 19 6.42 -12.14 -8.07
N GLY A 20 6.73 -12.55 -9.32
CA GLY A 20 5.95 -12.16 -10.49
C GLY A 20 4.49 -12.58 -10.38
N HIS A 21 4.24 -13.85 -10.01
CA HIS A 21 2.87 -14.37 -9.80
C HIS A 21 2.14 -13.61 -8.66
N ALA A 22 2.86 -13.30 -7.57
CA ALA A 22 2.29 -12.48 -6.50
C ALA A 22 1.80 -11.12 -7.00
N LEU A 23 2.58 -10.43 -7.85
CA LEU A 23 2.18 -9.15 -8.45
C LEU A 23 0.97 -9.31 -9.37
N ASP A 24 0.94 -10.36 -10.21
CA ASP A 24 -0.18 -10.62 -11.12
C ASP A 24 -1.47 -10.89 -10.32
N LEU A 25 -1.36 -11.69 -9.25
CA LEU A 25 -2.48 -12.00 -8.38
C LEU A 25 -3.00 -10.75 -7.64
N MET A 26 -2.08 -9.89 -7.16
CA MET A 26 -2.43 -8.61 -6.55
C MET A 26 -3.11 -7.68 -7.56
N GLU A 27 -2.65 -7.63 -8.79
CA GLU A 27 -3.22 -6.79 -9.85
C GLU A 27 -4.61 -7.25 -10.26
N LYS A 28 -4.76 -8.54 -10.57
CA LYS A 28 -6.03 -9.15 -10.97
C LYS A 28 -7.15 -8.91 -9.95
N ASN A 29 -6.81 -8.93 -8.65
CA ASN A 29 -7.77 -8.78 -7.56
C ASN A 29 -7.79 -7.36 -6.95
N ASP A 30 -7.08 -6.41 -7.55
CA ASP A 30 -6.87 -5.06 -7.01
C ASP A 30 -6.48 -5.04 -5.51
N GLN A 31 -5.63 -5.99 -5.11
CA GLN A 31 -5.06 -6.08 -3.78
C GLN A 31 -3.63 -5.56 -3.76
N ARG A 32 -3.15 -5.17 -2.58
CA ARG A 32 -1.78 -4.69 -2.37
C ARG A 32 -0.98 -5.59 -1.44
N ARG A 33 -1.61 -6.66 -1.00
CA ARG A 33 -1.02 -7.64 -0.08
C ARG A 33 -1.70 -8.99 -0.24
N LEU A 34 -0.95 -10.03 0.05
CA LEU A 34 -1.44 -11.41 0.09
C LEU A 34 -0.97 -12.03 1.42
N LEU A 35 -1.78 -12.91 1.96
CA LEU A 35 -1.37 -13.76 3.05
C LEU A 35 -0.49 -14.87 2.48
N VAL A 36 0.70 -15.03 3.02
CA VAL A 36 1.62 -16.08 2.58
C VAL A 36 1.38 -17.34 3.39
N THR A 37 1.26 -18.47 2.70
CA THR A 37 1.12 -19.79 3.32
C THR A 37 2.35 -20.64 3.06
N ASN A 38 2.54 -21.65 3.91
CA ASN A 38 3.52 -22.70 3.77
C ASN A 38 2.83 -24.02 4.15
N LYS A 39 2.48 -24.85 3.17
CA LYS A 39 1.72 -26.09 3.41
C LYS A 39 0.48 -25.81 4.29
N ASP A 40 -0.35 -24.88 3.85
CA ASP A 40 -1.59 -24.41 4.50
C ASP A 40 -1.42 -23.72 5.87
N LYS A 41 -0.22 -23.66 6.42
CA LYS A 41 0.07 -22.89 7.63
C LYS A 41 0.40 -21.43 7.26
N MET A 42 0.00 -20.52 8.13
CA MET A 42 0.30 -19.12 7.97
C MET A 42 1.82 -18.88 8.04
N GLY A 43 2.38 -18.32 6.97
CA GLY A 43 3.81 -18.06 6.81
C GLY A 43 4.21 -16.60 6.82
N GLY A 44 3.24 -15.67 6.87
CA GLY A 44 3.53 -14.23 6.86
C GLY A 44 2.65 -13.46 5.88
N ILE A 45 3.11 -12.27 5.52
CA ILE A 45 2.44 -11.39 4.53
C ILE A 45 3.45 -10.90 3.49
N ILE A 46 3.01 -10.81 2.24
CA ILE A 46 3.74 -10.13 1.17
C ILE A 46 2.95 -8.89 0.72
N THR A 47 3.64 -7.78 0.49
CA THR A 47 3.03 -6.52 0.04
C THR A 47 3.75 -5.99 -1.19
N THR A 48 3.08 -5.12 -1.97
CA THR A 48 3.72 -4.41 -3.10
C THR A 48 4.96 -3.64 -2.65
N ARG A 49 4.98 -3.09 -1.42
CA ARG A 49 6.14 -2.44 -0.81
C ARG A 49 7.32 -3.38 -0.68
N GLN A 50 7.10 -4.58 -0.12
CA GLN A 50 8.18 -5.56 0.05
C GLN A 50 8.71 -6.04 -1.28
N ILE A 51 7.83 -6.24 -2.25
CA ILE A 51 8.23 -6.59 -3.61
C ILE A 51 9.08 -5.46 -4.22
N ALA A 52 8.64 -4.21 -4.15
CA ALA A 52 9.41 -3.06 -4.62
C ALA A 52 10.77 -2.93 -3.89
N ARG A 53 10.80 -3.28 -2.58
CA ARG A 53 12.04 -3.31 -1.80
C ARG A 53 12.99 -4.37 -2.33
N VAL A 54 12.55 -5.61 -2.51
CA VAL A 54 13.38 -6.73 -2.97
C VAL A 54 13.84 -6.51 -4.40
N LEU A 55 12.92 -6.14 -5.31
CA LEU A 55 13.26 -5.86 -6.71
C LEU A 55 14.24 -4.69 -6.87
N GLY A 56 14.26 -3.71 -5.98
CA GLY A 56 15.15 -2.56 -6.04
C GLY A 56 16.50 -2.74 -5.32
N THR A 57 16.84 -3.92 -4.79
CA THR A 57 18.14 -4.17 -4.15
C THR A 57 19.22 -4.48 -5.17
N ARG A 58 20.47 -4.04 -4.89
CA ARG A 58 21.65 -4.41 -5.73
C ARG A 58 21.87 -5.93 -5.77
N LYS A 59 21.61 -6.62 -4.66
CA LYS A 59 21.82 -8.07 -4.52
C LYS A 59 20.98 -8.90 -5.49
N SER A 60 19.82 -8.40 -5.90
CA SER A 60 18.94 -9.06 -6.87
C SER A 60 19.08 -8.53 -8.31
N LEU A 61 20.01 -7.58 -8.58
CA LEU A 61 20.31 -7.14 -9.96
C LEU A 61 20.87 -8.30 -10.78
N GLY A 62 20.48 -8.36 -12.05
CA GLY A 62 20.82 -9.47 -12.94
C GLY A 62 19.92 -10.71 -12.79
N MET A 63 19.04 -10.74 -11.78
CA MET A 63 18.05 -11.81 -11.62
C MET A 63 16.68 -11.33 -12.14
N PRO A 64 16.02 -12.05 -13.04
CA PRO A 64 14.65 -11.72 -13.44
C PRO A 64 13.70 -11.81 -12.24
N ALA A 65 12.62 -11.03 -12.25
CA ALA A 65 11.62 -11.08 -11.18
C ALA A 65 10.99 -12.48 -11.07
N SER A 66 10.90 -13.18 -12.20
CA SER A 66 10.43 -14.57 -12.30
C SER A 66 11.32 -15.60 -11.57
N SER A 67 12.56 -15.28 -11.20
CA SER A 67 13.43 -16.17 -10.42
C SER A 67 13.31 -15.99 -8.91
N LEU A 68 12.71 -14.88 -8.45
CA LEU A 68 12.56 -14.58 -7.02
C LEU A 68 11.31 -15.23 -6.44
N HIS A 69 11.47 -15.95 -5.33
CA HIS A 69 10.34 -16.55 -4.61
C HIS A 69 9.67 -15.56 -3.66
N VAL A 70 8.38 -15.78 -3.43
CA VAL A 70 7.55 -15.04 -2.45
C VAL A 70 8.22 -15.01 -1.08
N ALA A 71 8.84 -16.11 -0.66
CA ALA A 71 9.58 -16.21 0.60
C ALA A 71 10.62 -15.09 0.78
N SER A 72 11.26 -14.62 -0.31
CA SER A 72 12.28 -13.56 -0.24
C SER A 72 11.72 -12.16 0.07
N ALA A 73 10.41 -11.96 -0.12
CA ALA A 73 9.70 -10.70 0.11
C ALA A 73 8.63 -10.82 1.21
N THR A 74 8.53 -11.96 1.88
CA THR A 74 7.59 -12.20 2.97
C THR A 74 8.07 -11.53 4.25
N MET A 75 7.11 -10.99 5.02
CA MET A 75 7.33 -10.43 6.35
C MET A 75 6.50 -11.18 7.39
N ASP A 76 7.09 -11.35 8.57
CA ASP A 76 6.46 -11.99 9.73
C ASP A 76 5.69 -10.96 10.60
N ALA A 77 5.15 -9.90 9.99
CA ALA A 77 4.49 -8.80 10.69
C ALA A 77 2.96 -9.00 10.75
N ILE A 78 2.52 -10.15 11.25
CA ILE A 78 1.11 -10.47 11.42
C ILE A 78 0.76 -10.50 12.91
N ILE A 79 -0.34 -9.83 13.27
CA ILE A 79 -0.96 -9.99 14.59
C ILE A 79 -2.16 -10.91 14.42
N LYS A 80 -2.14 -12.05 15.13
CA LYS A 80 -3.27 -12.97 15.23
C LYS A 80 -4.25 -12.44 16.26
N VAL A 81 -5.54 -12.53 15.96
CA VAL A 81 -6.62 -12.09 16.86
C VAL A 81 -7.72 -13.14 16.90
N LEU A 82 -8.50 -13.13 17.98
CA LEU A 82 -9.69 -13.97 18.08
C LEU A 82 -10.84 -13.32 17.28
N PRO A 83 -11.76 -14.12 16.72
CA PRO A 83 -12.88 -13.63 15.92
C PRO A 83 -13.90 -12.79 16.73
N ASP A 84 -13.96 -12.98 18.03
CA ASP A 84 -14.83 -12.26 18.97
C ASP A 84 -14.19 -10.99 19.55
N MET A 85 -12.95 -10.65 19.19
CA MET A 85 -12.30 -9.40 19.56
C MET A 85 -13.18 -8.20 19.15
N ASP A 86 -13.24 -7.18 20.01
CA ASP A 86 -13.96 -5.96 19.67
C ASP A 86 -13.25 -5.16 18.55
N VAL A 87 -14.04 -4.52 17.71
CA VAL A 87 -13.53 -3.71 16.58
C VAL A 87 -12.75 -2.50 17.08
N ASP A 88 -13.05 -1.95 18.25
CA ASP A 88 -12.31 -0.83 18.82
C ASP A 88 -10.88 -1.25 19.21
N ASP A 89 -10.73 -2.44 19.82
CA ASP A 89 -9.41 -3.02 20.11
C ASP A 89 -8.66 -3.35 18.83
N ALA A 90 -9.35 -3.88 17.82
CA ALA A 90 -8.76 -4.14 16.51
C ALA A 90 -8.25 -2.86 15.84
N MET A 91 -8.93 -1.71 15.97
CA MET A 91 -8.45 -0.43 15.47
C MET A 91 -7.13 0.00 16.12
N ILE A 92 -7.01 -0.18 17.44
CA ILE A 92 -5.77 0.12 18.19
C ILE A 92 -4.61 -0.77 17.71
N LEU A 93 -4.86 -2.06 17.54
CA LEU A 93 -3.84 -2.99 17.02
C LEU A 93 -3.43 -2.66 15.58
N LEU A 94 -4.37 -2.24 14.75
CA LEU A 94 -4.09 -1.82 13.38
C LEU A 94 -3.21 -0.57 13.30
N GLN A 95 -3.02 0.19 14.37
CA GLN A 95 -2.01 1.25 14.41
C GLN A 95 -0.56 0.70 14.40
N LYS A 96 -0.36 -0.54 14.83
CA LYS A 96 0.96 -1.21 14.89
C LYS A 96 1.24 -2.08 13.67
N THR A 97 0.17 -2.54 12.99
CA THR A 97 0.29 -3.41 11.81
C THR A 97 -0.63 -2.95 10.70
N SER A 98 -0.46 -3.49 9.51
CA SER A 98 -1.32 -3.20 8.36
C SER A 98 -2.46 -4.20 8.17
N VAL A 99 -2.47 -5.28 8.96
CA VAL A 99 -3.47 -6.36 8.90
C VAL A 99 -3.51 -7.13 10.21
N LEU A 100 -4.70 -7.54 10.61
CA LEU A 100 -4.94 -8.53 11.66
C LEU A 100 -5.50 -9.78 10.99
N VAL A 101 -5.09 -10.95 11.47
CA VAL A 101 -5.61 -12.24 10.97
C VAL A 101 -6.41 -12.90 12.09
N ALA A 102 -7.70 -13.09 11.83
CA ALA A 102 -8.58 -13.80 12.73
C ALA A 102 -8.33 -15.30 12.60
N VAL A 103 -8.11 -15.97 13.73
CA VAL A 103 -7.78 -17.39 13.78
C VAL A 103 -8.60 -18.13 14.83
N ASP A 104 -8.82 -19.43 14.57
CA ASP A 104 -9.30 -20.41 15.56
C ASP A 104 -8.25 -21.52 15.63
N GLY A 105 -7.44 -21.53 16.68
CA GLY A 105 -6.23 -22.34 16.75
C GLY A 105 -5.25 -22.01 15.61
N GLU A 106 -4.97 -23.01 14.75
CA GLU A 106 -4.15 -22.82 13.54
C GLU A 106 -4.97 -22.42 12.30
N LYS A 107 -6.30 -22.52 12.36
CA LYS A 107 -7.19 -22.25 11.24
C LYS A 107 -7.34 -20.73 11.02
N ILE A 108 -7.07 -20.28 9.81
CA ILE A 108 -7.32 -18.91 9.37
C ILE A 108 -8.82 -18.77 9.08
N LEU A 109 -9.48 -17.82 9.75
CA LEU A 109 -10.90 -17.53 9.56
C LEU A 109 -11.12 -16.34 8.62
N GLY A 110 -10.22 -15.36 8.68
CA GLY A 110 -10.30 -14.15 7.88
C GLY A 110 -9.22 -13.16 8.24
N TRP A 111 -9.27 -11.99 7.62
CA TRP A 111 -8.42 -10.86 8.01
C TRP A 111 -9.20 -9.56 8.11
N VAL A 112 -8.64 -8.62 8.86
CA VAL A 112 -9.14 -7.23 9.00
C VAL A 112 -8.02 -6.25 8.71
N ARG A 113 -8.31 -5.28 7.88
CA ARG A 113 -7.43 -4.19 7.48
C ARG A 113 -8.15 -2.86 7.73
N PRO A 114 -7.49 -1.71 7.63
CA PRO A 114 -8.17 -0.42 7.72
C PRO A 114 -9.39 -0.27 6.79
N ARG A 115 -9.43 -0.99 5.66
CA ARG A 115 -10.58 -0.97 4.75
C ARG A 115 -11.85 -1.52 5.39
N GLU A 116 -11.77 -2.69 6.01
CA GLU A 116 -12.91 -3.37 6.63
C GLU A 116 -13.43 -2.57 7.83
N ILE A 117 -12.51 -2.00 8.63
CA ILE A 117 -12.90 -1.08 9.72
C ILE A 117 -13.65 0.13 9.17
N LEU A 118 -13.08 0.83 8.18
CA LEU A 118 -13.71 2.03 7.62
C LEU A 118 -15.06 1.74 6.96
N ALA A 119 -15.25 0.55 6.39
CA ALA A 119 -16.54 0.14 5.84
C ALA A 119 -17.62 -0.02 6.92
N ALA A 120 -17.22 -0.39 8.13
CA ALA A 120 -18.12 -0.75 9.23
C ALA A 120 -18.41 0.41 10.21
N VAL A 121 -17.59 1.48 10.20
CA VAL A 121 -17.73 2.57 11.17
C VAL A 121 -18.12 3.89 10.50
N ASN A 122 -18.85 4.73 11.23
CA ASN A 122 -19.10 6.10 10.80
C ASN A 122 -17.89 6.99 11.10
N VAL A 123 -17.62 7.93 10.20
CA VAL A 123 -16.53 8.90 10.34
C VAL A 123 -17.12 10.30 10.27
N ARG A 124 -16.77 11.17 11.23
CA ARG A 124 -17.19 12.58 11.27
C ARG A 124 -15.97 13.47 11.20
N GLY A 125 -16.13 14.71 10.72
CA GLY A 125 -15.05 15.69 10.54
C GLY A 125 -14.81 16.02 9.09
N ILE A 126 -13.70 16.66 8.79
CA ILE A 126 -13.28 17.07 7.44
C ILE A 126 -11.89 16.51 7.11
N ALA A 127 -11.51 16.55 5.83
CA ALA A 127 -10.27 15.95 5.35
C ALA A 127 -9.03 16.47 6.09
N SER A 128 -8.99 17.77 6.44
CA SER A 128 -7.88 18.38 7.20
C SER A 128 -7.68 17.77 8.60
N ASP A 129 -8.72 17.21 9.23
CA ASP A 129 -8.63 16.61 10.56
C ASP A 129 -7.85 15.29 10.56
N ALA A 130 -7.92 14.55 9.44
CA ALA A 130 -7.35 13.20 9.30
C ALA A 130 -6.19 13.13 8.29
N MET A 131 -5.90 14.19 7.54
CA MET A 131 -4.77 14.21 6.60
C MET A 131 -3.45 14.25 7.34
N ARG A 132 -2.40 13.81 6.65
CA ARG A 132 -1.00 13.99 7.08
C ARG A 132 -0.30 14.91 6.10
N TYR A 133 0.74 15.60 6.59
CA TYR A 133 1.57 16.45 5.74
C TYR A 133 2.14 15.61 4.59
N PRO A 134 2.05 16.07 3.33
CA PRO A 134 2.45 15.26 2.19
C PRO A 134 3.97 15.29 2.00
N LEU A 135 4.55 14.14 1.66
CA LEU A 135 5.79 14.12 0.92
C LEU A 135 5.42 14.30 -0.55
N THR A 136 6.11 15.17 -1.26
CA THR A 136 5.91 15.39 -2.70
C THR A 136 7.14 14.97 -3.48
N ALA A 137 6.95 14.60 -4.73
CA ALA A 137 8.00 14.38 -5.72
C ALA A 137 7.80 15.34 -6.89
N ASN A 138 8.87 15.59 -7.64
CA ASN A 138 8.83 16.32 -8.90
C ASN A 138 8.76 15.32 -10.07
N PRO A 139 8.11 15.64 -11.22
CA PRO A 139 8.10 14.77 -12.41
C PRO A 139 9.49 14.32 -12.85
N ASN A 140 10.48 15.21 -12.73
CA ASN A 140 11.86 14.97 -13.13
C ASN A 140 12.72 14.23 -12.07
N ASP A 141 12.13 13.91 -10.91
CA ASP A 141 12.82 13.08 -9.92
C ASP A 141 13.01 11.66 -10.44
N ARG A 142 14.09 11.01 -10.03
CA ARG A 142 14.32 9.61 -10.39
C ARG A 142 13.43 8.68 -9.56
N LEU A 143 12.90 7.66 -10.20
CA LEU A 143 12.06 6.64 -9.55
C LEU A 143 12.74 6.00 -8.33
N VAL A 144 14.05 5.81 -8.39
CA VAL A 144 14.83 5.26 -7.27
C VAL A 144 14.80 6.16 -6.04
N HIS A 145 14.73 7.49 -6.22
CA HIS A 145 14.59 8.44 -5.11
C HIS A 145 13.17 8.39 -4.52
N ALA A 146 12.14 8.41 -5.37
CA ALA A 146 10.75 8.26 -4.92
C ALA A 146 10.56 6.95 -4.13
N ARG A 147 11.09 5.83 -4.65
CA ARG A 147 11.08 4.55 -3.93
C ARG A 147 11.78 4.64 -2.57
N ARG A 148 12.96 5.27 -2.50
CA ARG A 148 13.68 5.44 -1.24
C ARG A 148 12.86 6.25 -0.23
N MET A 149 12.28 7.37 -0.66
CA MET A 149 11.38 8.17 0.19
C MET A 149 10.21 7.33 0.72
N MET A 150 9.58 6.50 -0.13
CA MET A 150 8.49 5.61 0.31
C MET A 150 8.93 4.65 1.41
N LEU A 151 10.13 4.07 1.29
CA LEU A 151 10.66 3.11 2.27
C LEU A 151 11.10 3.80 3.57
N ASP A 152 11.81 4.92 3.47
CA ASP A 152 12.39 5.62 4.62
C ASP A 152 11.30 6.33 5.48
N ARG A 153 10.21 6.77 4.84
CA ARG A 153 9.11 7.49 5.49
C ARG A 153 7.85 6.65 5.69
N ASP A 154 7.91 5.37 5.38
CA ASP A 154 6.79 4.44 5.50
C ASP A 154 5.51 4.93 4.81
N VAL A 155 5.63 5.55 3.62
CA VAL A 155 4.50 6.02 2.82
C VAL A 155 4.34 5.19 1.55
N GLY A 156 3.11 4.85 1.20
CA GLY A 156 2.80 4.00 0.04
C GLY A 156 2.44 4.77 -1.23
N ARG A 157 2.43 6.10 -1.17
CA ARG A 157 2.14 6.99 -2.30
C ARG A 157 2.67 8.39 -2.04
N ILE A 158 3.03 9.06 -3.12
CA ILE A 158 3.61 10.40 -3.10
C ILE A 158 2.93 11.21 -4.20
N PRO A 159 2.26 12.34 -3.89
CA PRO A 159 1.80 13.29 -4.89
C PRO A 159 2.98 13.83 -5.69
N VAL A 160 2.80 13.97 -7.00
CA VAL A 160 3.78 14.59 -7.89
C VAL A 160 3.34 16.01 -8.17
N VAL A 161 4.23 16.96 -7.90
CA VAL A 161 3.93 18.39 -7.93
C VAL A 161 4.91 19.09 -8.88
N GLU A 162 4.38 19.94 -9.75
CA GLU A 162 5.16 20.82 -10.64
C GLU A 162 4.60 22.24 -10.57
N GLY A 163 5.47 23.22 -10.35
CA GLY A 163 5.02 24.62 -10.20
C GLY A 163 4.01 24.84 -9.07
N GLY A 164 4.05 24.01 -8.00
CA GLY A 164 3.09 24.07 -6.88
C GLY A 164 1.78 23.31 -7.11
N ARG A 165 1.52 22.81 -8.33
CA ARG A 165 0.28 22.14 -8.71
C ARG A 165 0.43 20.62 -8.75
N LEU A 166 -0.64 19.90 -8.41
CA LEU A 166 -0.72 18.45 -8.52
C LEU A 166 -0.75 18.06 -10.01
N VAL A 167 0.27 17.32 -10.46
CA VAL A 167 0.38 16.83 -11.86
C VAL A 167 0.32 15.30 -11.96
N GLY A 168 0.45 14.60 -10.83
CA GLY A 168 0.44 13.14 -10.81
C GLY A 168 0.47 12.58 -9.41
N ILE A 169 0.42 11.25 -9.33
CA ILE A 169 0.67 10.49 -8.11
C ILE A 169 1.51 9.26 -8.45
N ILE A 170 2.51 8.97 -7.64
CA ILE A 170 3.29 7.74 -7.73
C ILE A 170 3.02 6.85 -6.52
N THR A 171 2.86 5.55 -6.75
CA THR A 171 2.56 4.56 -5.71
C THR A 171 3.58 3.43 -5.69
N GLU A 172 3.62 2.67 -4.60
CA GLU A 172 4.42 1.44 -4.50
C GLU A 172 4.10 0.43 -5.59
N ARG A 173 2.83 0.41 -6.09
CA ARG A 173 2.41 -0.45 -7.20
C ARG A 173 3.12 -0.05 -8.49
N ASP A 174 3.21 1.25 -8.77
CA ASP A 174 3.88 1.77 -9.97
C ASP A 174 5.36 1.46 -9.93
N VAL A 175 5.98 1.65 -8.77
CA VAL A 175 7.39 1.28 -8.53
C VAL A 175 7.61 -0.22 -8.72
N ALA A 176 6.78 -1.08 -8.12
CA ALA A 176 6.94 -2.53 -8.22
C ALA A 176 6.77 -3.03 -9.66
N LYS A 177 5.75 -2.53 -10.38
CA LYS A 177 5.50 -2.85 -11.80
C LYS A 177 6.67 -2.45 -12.70
N SER A 178 7.15 -1.21 -12.54
CA SER A 178 8.28 -0.72 -13.34
C SER A 178 9.55 -1.52 -13.09
N LEU A 179 9.88 -1.79 -11.82
CA LEU A 179 11.03 -2.60 -11.48
C LEU A 179 10.92 -4.03 -12.02
N ARG A 180 9.72 -4.65 -11.98
CA ARG A 180 9.48 -5.96 -12.59
C ARG A 180 9.75 -5.93 -14.09
N ALA A 181 9.13 -4.99 -14.81
CA ALA A 181 9.25 -4.89 -16.25
C ALA A 181 10.73 -4.78 -16.70
N PHE A 182 11.52 -3.96 -16.00
CA PHE A 182 12.95 -3.83 -16.31
C PHE A 182 13.81 -5.04 -15.95
N ARG A 183 13.39 -5.82 -14.93
CA ARG A 183 14.10 -7.03 -14.53
C ARG A 183 13.83 -8.23 -15.41
N ASP A 184 12.66 -8.28 -16.00
CA ASP A 184 12.28 -9.37 -16.91
C ASP A 184 12.89 -9.18 -18.31
N LEU A 185 13.52 -8.03 -18.58
CA LEU A 185 14.38 -7.86 -19.75
C LEU A 185 15.68 -8.66 -19.54
N ASN A 186 16.04 -9.50 -20.52
CA ASN A 186 17.25 -10.33 -20.51
C ASN A 186 18.52 -9.47 -20.71
N ASP A 187 18.82 -8.61 -19.73
CA ASP A 187 19.96 -7.72 -19.74
C ASP A 187 20.98 -8.08 -18.66
N THR A 188 22.24 -7.67 -18.87
CA THR A 188 23.26 -7.75 -17.83
C THR A 188 22.88 -6.87 -16.62
N ALA A 189 23.36 -7.23 -15.42
CA ALA A 189 23.10 -6.47 -14.20
C ALA A 189 23.47 -4.98 -14.33
N SER A 190 24.55 -4.66 -15.04
CA SER A 190 25.00 -3.29 -15.29
C SER A 190 24.01 -2.49 -16.15
N LYS A 191 23.51 -3.10 -17.25
CA LYS A 191 22.51 -2.46 -18.11
C LYS A 191 21.17 -2.27 -17.39
N GLN A 192 20.72 -3.28 -16.64
CA GLN A 192 19.50 -3.16 -15.81
C GLN A 192 19.63 -2.04 -14.78
N TYR A 193 20.78 -1.94 -14.11
CA TYR A 193 21.02 -0.87 -13.13
C TYR A 193 20.95 0.51 -13.79
N ALA A 194 21.62 0.70 -14.92
CA ALA A 194 21.62 1.98 -15.64
C ALA A 194 20.20 2.39 -16.08
N ARG A 195 19.41 1.46 -16.60
CA ARG A 195 18.02 1.71 -17.00
C ARG A 195 17.13 2.08 -15.81
N ILE A 196 17.14 1.26 -14.75
CA ILE A 196 16.33 1.51 -13.54
C ILE A 196 16.70 2.86 -12.90
N TYR A 197 18.01 3.21 -12.91
CA TYR A 197 18.49 4.45 -12.34
C TYR A 197 18.02 5.69 -13.12
N ASN A 198 17.77 5.57 -14.41
CA ASN A 198 17.39 6.68 -15.29
C ASN A 198 15.87 6.85 -15.45
N ILE A 199 15.02 5.97 -14.89
CA ILE A 199 13.57 6.14 -14.93
C ILE A 199 13.19 7.39 -14.12
N LEU A 200 12.40 8.26 -14.72
CA LEU A 200 11.83 9.42 -14.07
C LEU A 200 10.48 9.07 -13.44
N VAL A 201 10.06 9.87 -12.47
CA VAL A 201 8.73 9.76 -11.86
C VAL A 201 7.65 9.98 -12.91
N SER A 202 7.84 10.94 -13.83
CA SER A 202 6.94 11.20 -14.97
C SER A 202 6.70 10.01 -15.89
N ASP A 203 7.68 9.09 -16.03
CA ASP A 203 7.54 7.92 -16.90
C ASP A 203 6.55 6.87 -16.35
N VAL A 204 6.24 6.93 -15.06
CA VAL A 204 5.49 5.88 -14.36
C VAL A 204 4.35 6.37 -13.49
N MET A 205 4.26 7.67 -13.23
CA MET A 205 3.18 8.23 -12.40
C MET A 205 1.82 8.11 -13.08
N THR A 206 0.77 8.11 -12.28
CA THR A 206 -0.61 8.28 -12.76
C THR A 206 -0.90 9.77 -12.87
N HIS A 207 -1.34 10.25 -14.06
CA HIS A 207 -1.61 11.65 -14.34
C HIS A 207 -3.01 12.10 -13.92
N ASP A 208 -4.03 11.29 -14.16
CA ASP A 208 -5.42 11.60 -13.75
C ASP A 208 -5.61 11.24 -12.26
N VAL A 209 -5.34 12.23 -11.41
CA VAL A 209 -5.32 12.04 -9.96
C VAL A 209 -6.63 12.48 -9.34
N ARG A 210 -7.37 11.55 -8.76
CA ARG A 210 -8.49 11.87 -7.87
C ARG A 210 -7.96 12.51 -6.59
N TYR A 211 -8.47 13.67 -6.22
CA TYR A 211 -8.12 14.42 -5.01
C TYR A 211 -9.39 14.89 -4.28
N VAL A 212 -9.21 15.45 -3.10
CA VAL A 212 -10.26 16.10 -2.30
C VAL A 212 -9.75 17.44 -1.77
N TYR A 213 -10.64 18.31 -1.34
CA TYR A 213 -10.26 19.55 -0.67
C TYR A 213 -10.13 19.35 0.85
N ALA A 214 -9.40 20.26 1.51
CA ALA A 214 -9.16 20.21 2.95
C ALA A 214 -10.45 20.25 3.79
N ASP A 215 -11.49 20.88 3.29
CA ASP A 215 -12.81 21.00 3.91
C ASP A 215 -13.82 19.92 3.45
N THR A 216 -13.42 18.97 2.61
CA THR A 216 -14.30 17.85 2.21
C THR A 216 -14.67 17.00 3.41
N PRO A 217 -15.97 16.68 3.63
CA PRO A 217 -16.41 15.82 4.72
C PRO A 217 -15.75 14.43 4.68
N LEU A 218 -15.36 13.92 5.86
CA LEU A 218 -14.65 12.63 5.96
C LEU A 218 -15.48 11.42 5.52
N ASP A 219 -16.79 11.47 5.62
CA ASP A 219 -17.69 10.43 5.12
C ASP A 219 -17.68 10.38 3.57
N GLU A 220 -17.61 11.53 2.90
CA GLU A 220 -17.41 11.62 1.45
C GLU A 220 -16.02 11.08 1.05
N VAL A 221 -14.97 11.52 1.74
CA VAL A 221 -13.60 10.99 1.52
C VAL A 221 -13.56 9.48 1.70
N LYS A 222 -14.19 8.96 2.77
CA LYS A 222 -14.32 7.53 3.04
C LYS A 222 -15.04 6.82 1.90
N SER A 223 -16.16 7.37 1.42
CA SER A 223 -16.93 6.82 0.31
C SER A 223 -16.06 6.69 -0.94
N ILE A 224 -15.38 7.74 -1.36
CA ILE A 224 -14.47 7.72 -2.52
C ILE A 224 -13.38 6.65 -2.36
N ILE A 225 -12.72 6.62 -1.20
CA ILE A 225 -11.64 5.67 -0.91
C ILE A 225 -12.12 4.21 -0.97
N LEU A 226 -13.34 3.93 -0.53
CA LEU A 226 -13.89 2.58 -0.50
C LEU A 226 -14.46 2.15 -1.85
N THR A 227 -15.26 2.99 -2.51
CA THR A 227 -15.92 2.66 -3.76
C THR A 227 -14.94 2.57 -4.94
N GLU A 228 -13.98 3.52 -5.03
CA GLU A 228 -12.95 3.50 -6.06
C GLU A 228 -11.74 2.63 -5.67
N ASN A 229 -11.82 1.90 -4.57
CA ASN A 229 -10.74 1.06 -4.01
C ASN A 229 -9.37 1.78 -3.91
N ARG A 230 -9.38 3.09 -3.67
CA ARG A 230 -8.16 3.88 -3.52
C ARG A 230 -7.58 3.70 -2.11
N GLY A 231 -6.28 3.68 -1.98
CA GLY A 231 -5.64 3.60 -0.66
C GLY A 231 -5.49 4.95 0.03
N GLY A 232 -5.76 6.05 -0.68
CA GLY A 232 -5.72 7.44 -0.19
C GLY A 232 -5.70 8.43 -1.34
N LEU A 233 -5.89 9.69 -1.01
CA LEU A 233 -6.07 10.81 -1.94
C LEU A 233 -5.18 11.98 -1.53
N PRO A 234 -4.61 12.75 -2.49
CA PRO A 234 -4.08 14.07 -2.22
C PRO A 234 -5.18 14.99 -1.70
N VAL A 235 -4.83 15.89 -0.80
CA VAL A 235 -5.70 16.93 -0.27
C VAL A 235 -5.20 18.28 -0.76
N LEU A 236 -6.06 19.04 -1.40
CA LEU A 236 -5.76 20.36 -1.92
C LEU A 236 -6.40 21.45 -1.07
N ASN A 237 -5.80 22.64 -1.08
CA ASN A 237 -6.45 23.86 -0.61
C ASN A 237 -7.22 24.53 -1.76
N ARG A 238 -7.88 25.67 -1.47
CA ARG A 238 -8.65 26.43 -2.45
C ARG A 238 -7.79 27.15 -3.52
N ARG A 239 -6.44 27.13 -3.37
CA ARG A 239 -5.48 27.60 -4.38
C ARG A 239 -4.95 26.46 -5.26
N GLU A 240 -5.53 25.25 -5.13
CA GLU A 240 -5.12 24.01 -5.82
C GLU A 240 -3.71 23.54 -5.43
N GLU A 241 -3.18 23.98 -4.29
CA GLU A 241 -1.91 23.51 -3.76
C GLU A 241 -2.11 22.23 -2.93
N VAL A 242 -1.17 21.28 -3.02
CA VAL A 242 -1.18 20.06 -2.24
C VAL A 242 -0.81 20.37 -0.79
N VAL A 243 -1.78 20.24 0.12
CA VAL A 243 -1.61 20.52 1.55
C VAL A 243 -1.59 19.27 2.42
N GLY A 244 -2.01 18.12 1.87
CA GLY A 244 -2.07 16.90 2.63
C GLY A 244 -2.16 15.63 1.78
N MET A 245 -2.05 14.51 2.47
CA MET A 245 -2.42 13.18 2.00
C MET A 245 -3.38 12.55 3.00
N ILE A 246 -4.56 12.15 2.55
CA ILE A 246 -5.50 11.39 3.35
C ILE A 246 -5.53 9.93 2.89
N THR A 247 -5.46 9.00 3.83
CA THR A 247 -5.34 7.57 3.55
C THR A 247 -6.26 6.77 4.48
N ARG A 248 -6.55 5.51 4.13
CA ARG A 248 -7.26 4.60 5.04
C ARG A 248 -6.61 4.55 6.42
N ARG A 249 -5.27 4.58 6.46
CA ARG A 249 -4.51 4.56 7.70
C ARG A 249 -4.67 5.86 8.49
N SER A 250 -4.55 7.02 7.84
CA SER A 250 -4.66 8.30 8.54
C SER A 250 -6.08 8.56 9.07
N ILE A 251 -7.12 8.08 8.38
CA ILE A 251 -8.51 8.13 8.90
C ILE A 251 -8.65 7.19 10.09
N LEU A 252 -8.09 5.98 10.05
CA LEU A 252 -8.09 5.06 11.20
C LEU A 252 -7.39 5.69 12.41
N ASP A 253 -6.23 6.30 12.22
CA ASP A 253 -5.47 6.96 13.28
C ASP A 253 -6.23 8.16 13.87
N PHE A 254 -6.97 8.89 13.03
CA PHE A 254 -7.87 9.96 13.48
C PHE A 254 -9.01 9.39 14.36
N LEU A 255 -9.67 8.32 13.92
CA LEU A 255 -10.74 7.68 14.69
C LEU A 255 -10.27 7.19 16.06
N VAL A 256 -9.08 6.59 16.16
CA VAL A 256 -8.53 6.13 17.45
C VAL A 256 -8.20 7.29 18.39
N ARG A 257 -7.81 8.45 17.85
CA ARG A 257 -7.49 9.65 18.66
C ARG A 257 -8.73 10.39 19.17
N THR A 258 -9.86 10.26 18.48
CA THR A 258 -11.08 11.05 18.76
C THR A 258 -12.15 10.25 19.50
N ARG A 259 -11.89 8.99 19.81
CA ARG A 259 -12.70 8.15 20.71
C ARG A 259 -12.16 8.20 22.12
#